data_dfedbf54b208f57d12f8a1dddcab7cee
#
_entry.id   dfedbf54b208f57d12f8a1dddcab7cee
#
_cell.length_a   1.000
_cell.length_b   1.000
_cell.length_c   1.000
_cell.angle_alpha   90.00
_cell.angle_beta   90.00
_cell.angle_gamma   90.00
#
_symmetry.space_group_name_H-M   'P 1'
#
loop_
_entity.id
_entity.type
_entity.pdbx_description
1 polymer ?
#
loop_
_entity_poly.entity_id
_entity_poly.type
_entity_poly.pdbx_seq_one_letter_code
_entity_poly.pdbx_strand_id
1 'polypeptide(L)'
;MDGPSSAAANVKRMSFPRTNPRATARLRMATLVAVPLLAFSVACGAGDGSADGAKKDDAIADVPDAPTASAAKGENKPSTQPAGKSAFYDAQMKYVQCMRVKGGYKDFPDPKLSGHLDWAKVDEIGSQPGRNEGIKGGKNGVCVTELQAAMTAEPERDQQKDYESMLAHAKCMRDNGVSRFTNPTMNGGNAQPGGDPNPASPSIDTKSPSYKQAREACKSKLLDGLDGMQ
;
A
#
# COMPACT_ATOMS: atom_id res chain seq x y z
N MET A 1 30.89 34.61 55.36
CA MET A 1 31.05 34.40 53.95
C MET A 1 30.27 33.14 53.62
N ASP A 2 29.08 33.35 53.28
CA ASP A 2 27.93 32.43 53.46
C ASP A 2 27.72 31.58 52.24
N GLY A 3 27.65 30.26 52.45
CA GLY A 3 27.36 29.29 51.41
C GLY A 3 25.87 29.11 51.16
N PRO A 4 25.42 28.80 49.91
CA PRO A 4 24.00 28.64 49.62
C PRO A 4 23.48 27.24 49.99
N SER A 5 22.35 27.30 50.65
CA SER A 5 21.48 26.23 51.14
C SER A 5 20.94 25.33 50.04
N SER A 6 21.10 24.02 50.23
CA SER A 6 20.61 22.95 49.39
C SER A 6 19.10 22.70 49.70
N ALA A 7 18.22 23.03 48.79
CA ALA A 7 16.80 22.71 48.89
C ALA A 7 16.54 21.32 48.30
N ALA A 8 16.27 20.33 49.16
CA ALA A 8 15.87 18.99 48.78
C ALA A 8 14.41 18.96 48.27
N ALA A 9 14.22 18.66 47.01
CA ALA A 9 12.90 18.46 46.44
C ALA A 9 12.32 17.09 46.84
N ASN A 10 11.20 17.14 47.55
CA ASN A 10 10.45 16.00 48.06
C ASN A 10 9.62 15.35 46.95
N VAL A 11 10.11 14.26 46.40
CA VAL A 11 9.39 13.47 45.37
C VAL A 11 8.39 12.56 46.07
N LYS A 12 7.12 12.97 46.05
CA LYS A 12 5.96 12.22 46.53
C LYS A 12 5.71 11.00 45.63
N ARG A 13 6.08 9.82 46.10
CA ARG A 13 5.78 8.54 45.42
C ARG A 13 4.27 8.32 45.43
N MET A 14 3.65 8.37 44.24
CA MET A 14 2.29 7.89 44.04
C MET A 14 2.30 6.39 43.97
N SER A 15 1.73 5.73 44.98
CA SER A 15 1.47 4.29 45.02
C SER A 15 0.19 3.98 44.25
N PHE A 16 0.28 3.26 43.16
CA PHE A 16 -0.91 2.74 42.48
C PHE A 16 -1.34 1.40 43.12
N PRO A 17 -2.63 1.20 43.36
CA PRO A 17 -3.13 -0.07 43.90
C PRO A 17 -3.07 -1.16 42.81
N ARG A 18 -2.40 -2.28 43.16
CA ARG A 18 -2.43 -3.53 42.39
C ARG A 18 -3.82 -4.17 42.52
N THR A 19 -4.62 -4.15 41.47
CA THR A 19 -5.84 -4.95 41.39
C THR A 19 -5.48 -6.33 40.83
N ASN A 20 -5.64 -7.36 41.67
CA ASN A 20 -5.55 -8.77 41.26
C ASN A 20 -6.77 -9.15 40.42
N PRO A 21 -6.61 -9.72 39.22
CA PRO A 21 -7.72 -10.37 38.55
C PRO A 21 -7.92 -11.78 39.14
N ARG A 22 -8.99 -11.93 39.93
CA ARG A 22 -9.48 -13.24 40.34
C ARG A 22 -10.04 -13.99 39.15
N ALA A 23 -9.60 -15.21 38.99
CA ALA A 23 -10.11 -16.25 38.13
C ALA A 23 -11.64 -16.37 38.18
N THR A 24 -12.30 -16.35 37.04
CA THR A 24 -13.66 -16.89 36.89
C THR A 24 -13.67 -18.06 35.92
N ALA A 25 -14.35 -19.07 36.39
CA ALA A 25 -14.40 -20.44 35.91
C ALA A 25 -15.07 -20.61 34.55
N ARG A 26 -14.55 -21.55 33.85
CA ARG A 26 -15.04 -22.47 32.82
C ARG A 26 -16.58 -22.59 32.72
N LEU A 27 -17.11 -22.31 31.55
CA LEU A 27 -18.34 -22.98 31.09
C LEU A 27 -18.05 -23.57 29.70
N ARG A 28 -17.93 -24.89 29.71
CA ARG A 28 -17.86 -25.72 28.48
C ARG A 28 -19.30 -25.92 28.00
N MET A 29 -19.67 -25.39 26.89
CA MET A 29 -20.84 -25.86 26.12
C MET A 29 -20.33 -26.49 24.83
N ALA A 30 -20.42 -27.84 24.84
CA ALA A 30 -20.29 -28.65 23.64
C ALA A 30 -21.63 -28.61 22.90
N THR A 31 -21.69 -27.98 21.77
CA THR A 31 -22.77 -28.13 20.82
C THR A 31 -22.27 -28.90 19.63
N LEU A 32 -22.72 -30.18 19.58
CA LEU A 32 -22.66 -31.05 18.41
C LEU A 32 -23.57 -30.49 17.34
N VAL A 33 -23.03 -29.95 16.25
CA VAL A 33 -23.79 -29.66 15.04
C VAL A 33 -23.47 -30.72 14.01
N ALA A 34 -24.45 -31.54 13.72
CA ALA A 34 -24.44 -32.53 12.66
C ALA A 34 -24.43 -31.81 11.29
N VAL A 35 -23.44 -32.10 10.47
CA VAL A 35 -23.32 -31.62 9.09
C VAL A 35 -24.00 -32.62 8.17
N PRO A 36 -25.02 -32.25 7.39
CA PRO A 36 -25.52 -33.10 6.31
C PRO A 36 -24.58 -33.01 5.10
N LEU A 37 -24.03 -34.15 4.70
CA LEU A 37 -23.33 -34.38 3.44
C LEU A 37 -24.30 -34.27 2.27
N LEU A 38 -24.25 -33.18 1.52
CA LEU A 38 -24.86 -33.09 0.21
C LEU A 38 -23.85 -33.52 -0.85
N ALA A 39 -24.04 -34.73 -1.35
CA ALA A 39 -23.33 -35.26 -2.51
C ALA A 39 -23.86 -34.60 -3.79
N PHE A 40 -23.06 -33.78 -4.46
CA PHE A 40 -23.30 -33.32 -5.81
C PHE A 40 -22.64 -34.27 -6.81
N SER A 41 -23.44 -35.05 -7.50
CA SER A 41 -23.06 -35.88 -8.64
C SER A 41 -22.75 -35.00 -9.84
N VAL A 42 -21.50 -35.08 -10.30
CA VAL A 42 -21.04 -34.51 -11.58
C VAL A 42 -21.48 -35.45 -12.70
N ALA A 43 -22.39 -35.00 -13.55
CA ALA A 43 -22.73 -35.66 -14.80
C ALA A 43 -21.71 -35.28 -15.87
N CYS A 44 -20.85 -36.21 -16.26
CA CYS A 44 -20.08 -36.14 -17.50
C CYS A 44 -21.03 -36.35 -18.68
N GLY A 45 -21.19 -35.31 -19.48
CA GLY A 45 -21.75 -35.42 -20.83
C GLY A 45 -20.65 -35.58 -21.85
N ALA A 46 -20.41 -36.80 -22.32
CA ALA A 46 -19.64 -37.08 -23.51
C ALA A 46 -20.54 -36.84 -24.72
N GLY A 47 -20.11 -36.02 -25.66
CA GLY A 47 -20.68 -35.82 -27.00
C GLY A 47 -19.61 -36.01 -28.03
N ASP A 48 -19.58 -37.20 -28.57
CA ASP A 48 -18.88 -37.61 -29.81
C ASP A 48 -19.55 -36.98 -31.03
N GLY A 49 -18.78 -36.52 -32.04
CA GLY A 49 -19.33 -36.00 -33.26
C GLY A 49 -18.22 -35.70 -34.28
N SER A 50 -17.91 -36.72 -35.07
CA SER A 50 -16.98 -36.85 -36.16
C SER A 50 -17.00 -35.78 -37.24
N ALA A 51 -15.78 -35.51 -37.75
CA ALA A 51 -15.28 -35.44 -39.14
C ALA A 51 -16.12 -34.76 -40.24
N ASP A 52 -15.57 -33.85 -40.93
CA ASP A 52 -15.05 -33.90 -42.33
C ASP A 52 -15.05 -32.50 -42.96
N GLY A 53 -14.07 -32.25 -43.79
CA GLY A 53 -14.26 -31.31 -44.90
C GLY A 53 -13.28 -30.15 -44.97
N ALA A 54 -12.15 -30.40 -45.60
CA ALA A 54 -11.25 -29.42 -46.14
C ALA A 54 -11.97 -28.37 -47.01
N LYS A 55 -11.51 -27.10 -46.95
CA LYS A 55 -10.97 -26.39 -48.11
C LYS A 55 -10.42 -25.02 -47.69
N LYS A 56 -9.25 -24.76 -48.24
CA LYS A 56 -8.53 -23.49 -48.34
C LYS A 56 -9.46 -22.40 -48.87
N ASP A 57 -9.31 -21.21 -48.36
CA ASP A 57 -9.19 -20.01 -49.18
C ASP A 57 -8.47 -18.93 -48.36
N ASP A 58 -7.29 -18.60 -48.87
CA ASP A 58 -6.51 -17.41 -48.52
C ASP A 58 -7.35 -16.17 -48.85
N ALA A 59 -7.70 -15.40 -47.82
CA ALA A 59 -8.09 -14.03 -48.00
C ALA A 59 -7.22 -13.18 -47.06
N ILE A 60 -6.11 -12.71 -47.65
CA ILE A 60 -5.30 -11.63 -47.09
C ILE A 60 -6.18 -10.40 -47.06
N ALA A 61 -6.57 -9.97 -45.86
CA ALA A 61 -7.27 -8.70 -45.65
C ALA A 61 -6.34 -7.55 -46.06
N ASP A 62 -6.77 -6.76 -47.03
CA ASP A 62 -6.16 -5.53 -47.46
C ASP A 62 -5.92 -4.62 -46.26
N VAL A 63 -4.67 -4.24 -46.04
CA VAL A 63 -4.26 -3.21 -45.10
C VAL A 63 -4.48 -1.87 -45.83
N PRO A 64 -5.33 -0.96 -45.38
CA PRO A 64 -5.43 0.38 -45.98
C PRO A 64 -4.12 1.15 -45.77
N ASP A 65 -3.60 1.70 -46.85
CA ASP A 65 -2.41 2.54 -46.93
C ASP A 65 -2.50 3.69 -45.88
N ALA A 66 -1.38 3.86 -45.18
CA ALA A 66 -1.20 4.96 -44.22
C ALA A 66 -1.24 6.30 -44.96
N PRO A 67 -2.02 7.28 -44.51
CA PRO A 67 -1.95 8.62 -45.08
C PRO A 67 -0.63 9.30 -44.69
N THR A 68 0.07 9.73 -45.74
CA THR A 68 1.27 10.53 -45.74
C THR A 68 1.14 11.74 -44.80
N ALA A 69 2.15 11.88 -43.93
CA ALA A 69 2.27 13.01 -43.01
C ALA A 69 2.24 14.35 -43.74
N SER A 70 1.16 15.10 -43.52
CA SER A 70 1.13 16.54 -43.81
C SER A 70 1.40 17.30 -42.53
N ALA A 71 2.48 18.04 -42.49
CA ALA A 71 2.83 18.90 -41.38
C ALA A 71 1.76 19.96 -41.18
N ALA A 72 0.97 19.88 -40.13
CA ALA A 72 0.09 20.91 -39.65
C ALA A 72 0.50 21.33 -38.24
N LYS A 73 0.86 22.57 -38.20
CA LYS A 73 1.12 23.50 -37.10
C LYS A 73 0.21 23.26 -35.88
N GLY A 74 0.83 23.26 -34.69
CA GLY A 74 0.23 22.90 -33.43
C GLY A 74 -1.09 23.59 -33.08
N GLU A 75 -2.05 22.76 -32.81
CA GLU A 75 -3.15 23.07 -31.91
C GLU A 75 -3.06 22.06 -30.76
N ASN A 76 -2.95 22.63 -29.55
CA ASN A 76 -3.06 21.85 -28.31
C ASN A 76 -4.42 21.11 -28.27
N LYS A 77 -4.44 19.91 -28.83
CA LYS A 77 -5.57 18.99 -28.64
C LYS A 77 -5.49 18.52 -27.19
N PRO A 78 -6.53 18.73 -26.35
CA PRO A 78 -6.55 18.19 -25.02
C PRO A 78 -6.41 16.65 -25.13
N SER A 79 -5.35 16.13 -24.53
CA SER A 79 -5.16 14.70 -24.36
C SER A 79 -6.42 14.15 -23.67
N THR A 80 -7.15 13.28 -24.34
CA THR A 80 -8.26 12.51 -23.77
C THR A 80 -7.72 11.39 -22.88
N GLN A 81 -6.88 11.75 -21.93
CA GLN A 81 -6.54 10.92 -20.80
C GLN A 81 -7.73 10.98 -19.84
N PRO A 82 -8.17 9.84 -19.24
CA PRO A 82 -9.27 9.86 -18.28
C PRO A 82 -9.00 10.97 -17.24
N ALA A 83 -9.90 11.93 -17.13
CA ALA A 83 -9.73 13.14 -16.34
C ALA A 83 -9.24 12.89 -14.88
N GLY A 84 -9.54 11.71 -14.32
CA GLY A 84 -9.13 11.31 -12.98
C GLY A 84 -7.63 11.12 -12.79
N LYS A 85 -6.95 10.44 -13.71
CA LYS A 85 -5.49 10.18 -13.56
C LYS A 85 -4.64 11.43 -13.73
N SER A 86 -5.02 12.33 -14.64
CA SER A 86 -4.33 13.60 -14.82
C SER A 86 -4.54 14.50 -13.60
N ALA A 87 -5.77 14.62 -13.10
CA ALA A 87 -6.07 15.44 -11.93
C ALA A 87 -5.35 14.93 -10.66
N PHE A 88 -5.26 13.61 -10.48
CA PHE A 88 -4.51 13.02 -9.38
C PHE A 88 -3.02 13.33 -9.47
N TYR A 89 -2.42 13.11 -10.65
CA TYR A 89 -1.01 13.43 -10.87
C TYR A 89 -0.72 14.92 -10.62
N ASP A 90 -1.56 15.82 -11.11
CA ASP A 90 -1.40 17.26 -10.93
C ASP A 90 -1.52 17.67 -9.45
N ALA A 91 -2.43 17.06 -8.72
CA ALA A 91 -2.58 17.27 -7.28
C ALA A 91 -1.34 16.77 -6.51
N GLN A 92 -0.82 15.59 -6.87
CA GLN A 92 0.41 15.07 -6.29
C GLN A 92 1.62 15.97 -6.60
N MET A 93 1.74 16.48 -7.81
CA MET A 93 2.81 17.41 -8.16
C MET A 93 2.76 18.71 -7.35
N LYS A 94 1.56 19.26 -7.07
CA LYS A 94 1.40 20.41 -6.18
C LYS A 94 1.88 20.11 -4.77
N TYR A 95 1.54 18.93 -4.26
CA TYR A 95 2.01 18.47 -2.95
C TYR A 95 3.54 18.34 -2.93
N VAL A 96 4.15 17.70 -3.93
CA VAL A 96 5.60 17.58 -4.08
C VAL A 96 6.29 18.94 -4.10
N GLN A 97 5.75 19.88 -4.88
CA GLN A 97 6.28 21.26 -4.95
C GLN A 97 6.19 21.95 -3.58
N CYS A 98 5.07 21.80 -2.86
CA CYS A 98 4.96 22.33 -1.50
C CYS A 98 6.04 21.74 -0.59
N MET A 99 6.22 20.41 -0.59
CA MET A 99 7.23 19.71 0.21
C MET A 99 8.64 20.23 -0.07
N ARG A 100 8.97 20.51 -1.33
CA ARG A 100 10.29 21.02 -1.73
C ARG A 100 10.52 22.47 -1.36
N VAL A 101 9.50 23.33 -1.54
CA VAL A 101 9.63 24.77 -1.37
C VAL A 101 9.36 25.23 0.04
N LYS A 102 8.29 24.70 0.68
CA LYS A 102 7.82 25.12 2.00
C LYS A 102 8.05 24.07 3.05
N GLY A 103 7.91 22.77 2.69
CA GLY A 103 7.96 21.65 3.62
C GLY A 103 9.35 21.33 4.17
N GLY A 104 10.42 21.87 3.57
CA GLY A 104 11.81 21.67 4.01
C GLY A 104 12.49 20.42 3.44
N TYR A 105 11.94 19.80 2.41
CA TYR A 105 12.43 18.58 1.76
C TYR A 105 12.74 18.81 0.30
N LYS A 106 13.83 19.47 -0.01
CA LYS A 106 14.24 19.83 -1.39
C LYS A 106 14.40 18.63 -2.32
N ASP A 107 14.72 17.47 -1.76
CA ASP A 107 14.93 16.19 -2.42
C ASP A 107 13.68 15.28 -2.40
N PHE A 108 12.49 15.82 -2.04
CA PHE A 108 11.26 15.05 -2.05
C PHE A 108 10.99 14.49 -3.46
N PRO A 109 10.68 13.18 -3.64
CA PRO A 109 10.62 12.53 -4.93
C PRO A 109 9.44 13.02 -5.77
N ASP A 110 9.60 12.99 -7.10
CA ASP A 110 8.46 13.15 -8.02
C ASP A 110 7.53 11.95 -7.92
N PRO A 111 6.22 12.13 -8.19
CA PRO A 111 5.30 11.01 -8.27
C PRO A 111 5.65 10.15 -9.49
N LYS A 112 5.33 8.86 -9.40
CA LYS A 112 5.37 7.93 -10.51
C LYS A 112 4.37 8.36 -11.60
N LEU A 113 4.46 7.81 -12.81
CA LEU A 113 3.51 8.10 -13.89
C LEU A 113 2.06 7.73 -13.53
N SER A 114 1.86 6.84 -12.57
CA SER A 114 0.55 6.52 -12.01
C SER A 114 -0.06 7.64 -11.15
N GLY A 115 0.74 8.62 -10.75
CA GLY A 115 0.41 9.67 -9.79
C GLY A 115 0.80 9.32 -8.35
N HIS A 116 1.02 8.07 -8.03
CA HIS A 116 1.42 7.67 -6.67
C HIS A 116 2.87 8.03 -6.36
N LEU A 117 3.13 8.39 -5.12
CA LEU A 117 4.49 8.59 -4.62
C LEU A 117 5.25 7.26 -4.51
N ASP A 118 6.56 7.33 -4.64
CA ASP A 118 7.46 6.24 -4.25
C ASP A 118 7.72 6.35 -2.73
N TRP A 119 6.87 5.69 -1.95
CA TRP A 119 6.94 5.76 -0.51
C TRP A 119 8.23 5.17 0.06
N ALA A 120 8.86 4.22 -0.65
CA ALA A 120 10.17 3.70 -0.24
C ALA A 120 11.23 4.81 -0.23
N LYS A 121 11.23 5.68 -1.24
CA LYS A 121 12.12 6.86 -1.28
C LYS A 121 11.75 7.90 -0.24
N VAL A 122 10.46 8.13 0.01
CA VAL A 122 10.01 9.04 1.07
C VAL A 122 10.49 8.56 2.44
N ASP A 123 10.34 7.25 2.72
CA ASP A 123 10.81 6.64 3.96
C ASP A 123 12.34 6.70 4.09
N GLU A 124 13.09 6.51 3.00
CA GLU A 124 14.55 6.66 2.98
C GLU A 124 14.97 8.08 3.38
N ILE A 125 14.31 9.10 2.83
CA ILE A 125 14.55 10.50 3.22
C ILE A 125 14.20 10.71 4.69
N GLY A 126 13.04 10.22 5.16
CA GLY A 126 12.60 10.36 6.55
C GLY A 126 13.46 9.60 7.55
N SER A 127 14.17 8.54 7.12
CA SER A 127 15.04 7.75 7.98
C SER A 127 16.37 8.44 8.31
N GLN A 128 16.72 9.50 7.58
CA GLN A 128 17.94 10.28 7.84
C GLN A 128 17.82 11.06 9.16
N PRO A 129 18.90 11.24 9.91
CA PRO A 129 18.88 11.97 11.17
C PRO A 129 18.28 13.38 11.02
N GLY A 130 17.31 13.71 11.84
CA GLY A 130 16.64 15.02 11.83
C GLY A 130 15.67 15.25 10.68
N ARG A 131 15.37 14.25 9.84
CA ARG A 131 14.49 14.38 8.69
C ARG A 131 13.15 13.66 8.81
N ASN A 132 12.87 13.07 9.94
CA ASN A 132 11.57 12.39 10.15
C ASN A 132 10.42 13.36 10.44
N GLU A 133 10.71 14.52 11.03
CA GLU A 133 9.70 15.49 11.41
C GLU A 133 9.07 16.15 10.17
N GLY A 134 7.77 15.95 9.99
CA GLY A 134 7.02 16.56 8.88
C GLY A 134 7.20 15.90 7.51
N ILE A 135 7.78 14.68 7.44
CA ILE A 135 8.04 13.99 6.14
C ILE A 135 6.76 13.74 5.31
N LYS A 136 5.59 13.70 5.92
CA LYS A 136 4.32 13.53 5.22
C LYS A 136 3.50 14.80 5.04
N GLY A 137 3.76 15.87 5.77
CA GLY A 137 2.96 17.09 5.70
C GLY A 137 3.78 18.37 5.60
N GLY A 138 5.09 18.25 5.46
CA GLY A 138 6.03 19.36 5.61
C GLY A 138 6.26 19.72 7.09
N LYS A 139 7.35 20.42 7.36
CA LYS A 139 7.62 20.93 8.70
C LYS A 139 6.46 21.82 9.16
N ASN A 140 6.01 21.62 10.39
CA ASN A 140 4.85 22.32 10.96
C ASN A 140 3.53 22.14 10.18
N GLY A 141 3.42 21.11 9.34
CA GLY A 141 2.19 20.80 8.61
C GLY A 141 1.87 21.75 7.45
N VAL A 142 2.83 22.50 6.95
CA VAL A 142 2.60 23.57 5.93
C VAL A 142 2.11 23.05 4.59
N CYS A 143 2.19 21.74 4.32
CA CYS A 143 1.74 21.10 3.09
C CYS A 143 0.58 20.11 3.30
N VAL A 144 -0.10 20.14 4.45
CA VAL A 144 -1.22 19.24 4.73
C VAL A 144 -2.40 19.48 3.80
N THR A 145 -2.67 20.71 3.41
CA THR A 145 -3.75 21.04 2.48
C THR A 145 -3.52 20.42 1.10
N GLU A 146 -2.31 20.51 0.58
CA GLU A 146 -1.94 19.92 -0.71
C GLU A 146 -1.94 18.38 -0.62
N LEU A 147 -1.51 17.81 0.50
CA LEU A 147 -1.60 16.38 0.75
C LEU A 147 -3.05 15.89 0.74
N GLN A 148 -3.96 16.58 1.44
CA GLN A 148 -5.38 16.24 1.45
C GLN A 148 -6.01 16.36 0.06
N ALA A 149 -5.66 17.40 -0.69
CA ALA A 149 -6.13 17.57 -2.07
C ALA A 149 -5.66 16.42 -2.97
N ALA A 150 -4.42 15.97 -2.81
CA ALA A 150 -3.87 14.83 -3.53
C ALA A 150 -4.58 13.51 -3.16
N MET A 151 -4.82 13.27 -1.88
CA MET A 151 -5.58 12.09 -1.41
C MET A 151 -7.03 12.10 -1.92
N THR A 152 -7.68 13.27 -1.96
CA THR A 152 -9.07 13.40 -2.48
C THR A 152 -9.15 13.18 -3.98
N ALA A 153 -8.08 13.49 -4.72
CA ALA A 153 -8.01 13.30 -6.16
C ALA A 153 -7.60 11.87 -6.56
N GLU A 154 -7.22 11.01 -5.59
CA GLU A 154 -6.85 9.63 -5.87
C GLU A 154 -8.04 8.87 -6.46
N PRO A 155 -7.87 8.17 -7.59
CA PRO A 155 -8.91 7.35 -8.17
C PRO A 155 -9.33 6.23 -7.22
N GLU A 156 -10.60 5.85 -7.27
CA GLU A 156 -11.11 4.70 -6.52
C GLU A 156 -10.29 3.45 -6.86
N ARG A 157 -9.90 2.71 -5.82
CA ARG A 157 -9.05 1.53 -5.93
C ARG A 157 -9.89 0.26 -5.95
N ASP A 158 -9.45 -0.70 -6.74
CA ASP A 158 -9.99 -2.06 -6.73
C ASP A 158 -9.45 -2.81 -5.50
N GLN A 159 -10.25 -2.86 -4.46
CA GLN A 159 -9.85 -3.44 -3.17
C GLN A 159 -9.49 -4.93 -3.26
N GLN A 160 -10.09 -5.67 -4.20
CA GLN A 160 -9.73 -7.07 -4.43
C GLN A 160 -8.33 -7.20 -5.03
N LYS A 161 -8.01 -6.37 -6.02
CA LYS A 161 -6.66 -6.36 -6.62
C LYS A 161 -5.61 -5.88 -5.62
N ASP A 162 -5.95 -4.90 -4.80
CA ASP A 162 -5.07 -4.43 -3.73
C ASP A 162 -4.77 -5.55 -2.73
N TYR A 163 -5.81 -6.29 -2.30
CA TYR A 163 -5.65 -7.44 -1.43
C TYR A 163 -4.75 -8.52 -2.03
N GLU A 164 -5.00 -8.91 -3.28
CA GLU A 164 -4.21 -9.93 -3.98
C GLU A 164 -2.74 -9.52 -4.14
N SER A 165 -2.51 -8.26 -4.46
CA SER A 165 -1.17 -7.66 -4.56
C SER A 165 -0.44 -7.71 -3.22
N MET A 166 -1.08 -7.26 -2.14
CA MET A 166 -0.52 -7.30 -0.78
C MET A 166 -0.29 -8.74 -0.30
N LEU A 167 -1.16 -9.69 -0.67
CA LEU A 167 -0.98 -11.11 -0.33
C LEU A 167 0.25 -11.70 -1.03
N ALA A 168 0.42 -11.40 -2.32
CA ALA A 168 1.60 -11.81 -3.07
C ALA A 168 2.89 -11.21 -2.49
N HIS A 169 2.84 -9.94 -2.07
CA HIS A 169 3.94 -9.28 -1.38
C HIS A 169 4.25 -9.95 -0.04
N ALA A 170 3.25 -10.17 0.82
CA ALA A 170 3.45 -10.81 2.11
C ALA A 170 4.07 -12.20 1.99
N LYS A 171 3.64 -13.00 1.00
CA LYS A 171 4.28 -14.28 0.70
C LYS A 171 5.74 -14.10 0.30
N CYS A 172 6.04 -13.19 -0.61
CA CYS A 172 7.40 -12.89 -1.05
C CYS A 172 8.30 -12.46 0.13
N MET A 173 7.82 -11.59 1.02
CA MET A 173 8.57 -11.16 2.21
C MET A 173 8.97 -12.34 3.09
N ARG A 174 8.05 -13.29 3.34
CA ARG A 174 8.36 -14.51 4.11
C ARG A 174 9.36 -15.41 3.41
N ASP A 175 9.20 -15.59 2.10
CA ASP A 175 10.13 -16.40 1.28
C ASP A 175 11.55 -15.78 1.25
N ASN A 176 11.67 -14.47 1.45
CA ASN A 176 12.94 -13.74 1.54
C ASN A 176 13.42 -13.46 2.99
N GLY A 177 12.97 -14.26 3.95
CA GLY A 177 13.53 -14.28 5.30
C GLY A 177 12.79 -13.43 6.35
N VAL A 178 11.72 -12.73 5.98
CA VAL A 178 10.87 -12.01 6.95
C VAL A 178 9.69 -12.92 7.37
N SER A 179 10.00 -14.03 8.03
CA SER A 179 9.05 -15.13 8.31
C SER A 179 7.81 -14.71 9.10
N ARG A 180 7.90 -13.64 9.91
CA ARG A 180 6.80 -13.12 10.73
C ARG A 180 5.87 -12.16 9.99
N PHE A 181 6.15 -11.84 8.72
CA PHE A 181 5.31 -10.92 7.95
C PHE A 181 3.91 -11.49 7.75
N THR A 182 2.88 -10.79 8.24
CA THR A 182 1.49 -11.27 8.21
C THR A 182 0.83 -11.02 6.85
N ASN A 183 -0.21 -11.79 6.56
CA ASN A 183 -1.03 -11.57 5.38
C ASN A 183 -1.92 -10.32 5.56
N PRO A 184 -2.32 -9.68 4.45
CA PRO A 184 -3.38 -8.69 4.48
C PRO A 184 -4.71 -9.31 4.91
N THR A 185 -5.65 -8.47 5.30
CA THR A 185 -7.02 -8.86 5.64
C THR A 185 -8.03 -8.01 4.89
N MET A 186 -9.25 -8.53 4.70
CA MET A 186 -10.37 -7.73 4.21
C MET A 186 -11.25 -7.31 5.38
N ASN A 187 -11.55 -6.02 5.51
CA ASN A 187 -12.42 -5.49 6.55
C ASN A 187 -13.42 -4.50 5.95
N GLY A 188 -14.71 -4.83 6.03
CA GLY A 188 -15.78 -3.99 5.47
C GLY A 188 -15.62 -3.72 3.97
N GLY A 189 -15.07 -4.67 3.20
CA GLY A 189 -14.81 -4.51 1.77
C GLY A 189 -13.49 -3.80 1.44
N ASN A 190 -12.75 -3.31 2.43
CA ASN A 190 -11.46 -2.65 2.22
C ASN A 190 -10.30 -3.60 2.53
N ALA A 191 -9.29 -3.60 1.68
CA ALA A 191 -8.05 -4.34 1.90
C ALA A 191 -7.21 -3.63 2.97
N GLN A 192 -6.86 -4.36 4.02
CA GLN A 192 -5.98 -3.89 5.08
C GLN A 192 -4.61 -4.54 4.92
N PRO A 193 -3.52 -3.78 5.01
CA PRO A 193 -2.18 -4.31 4.83
C PRO A 193 -1.83 -5.35 5.90
N GLY A 194 -0.97 -6.28 5.53
CA GLY A 194 -0.24 -7.13 6.46
C GLY A 194 0.96 -6.39 7.05
N GLY A 195 1.94 -7.14 7.53
CA GLY A 195 3.18 -6.56 8.07
C GLY A 195 3.54 -7.14 9.44
N ASP A 196 3.94 -6.28 10.37
CA ASP A 196 4.25 -6.73 11.74
C ASP A 196 2.98 -7.20 12.45
N PRO A 197 2.98 -8.40 13.07
CA PRO A 197 1.82 -8.93 13.78
C PRO A 197 1.41 -8.10 15.01
N ASN A 198 2.31 -7.28 15.52
CA ASN A 198 2.05 -6.39 16.65
C ASN A 198 2.69 -5.01 16.43
N PRO A 199 2.04 -4.09 15.73
CA PRO A 199 2.60 -2.76 15.47
C PRO A 199 2.89 -1.95 16.73
N ALA A 200 2.19 -2.22 17.84
CA ALA A 200 2.41 -1.54 19.13
C ALA A 200 3.70 -2.03 19.85
N SER A 201 4.16 -3.23 19.53
CA SER A 201 5.44 -3.81 20.00
C SER A 201 6.08 -4.58 18.86
N PRO A 202 6.71 -3.87 17.90
CA PRO A 202 7.19 -4.46 16.66
C PRO A 202 8.13 -5.64 16.89
N SER A 203 7.87 -6.75 16.20
CA SER A 203 8.67 -7.96 16.20
C SER A 203 9.51 -8.13 14.95
N ILE A 204 9.28 -7.26 13.95
CA ILE A 204 10.02 -7.18 12.70
C ILE A 204 10.89 -5.92 12.75
N ASP A 205 12.22 -6.12 12.71
CA ASP A 205 13.15 -4.98 12.59
C ASP A 205 13.19 -4.51 11.13
N THR A 206 12.41 -3.45 10.83
CA THR A 206 12.33 -2.84 9.49
C THR A 206 13.63 -2.13 9.07
N LYS A 207 14.57 -1.90 10.02
CA LYS A 207 15.87 -1.31 9.73
C LYS A 207 16.95 -2.35 9.40
N SER A 208 16.66 -3.63 9.66
CA SER A 208 17.62 -4.71 9.40
C SER A 208 17.97 -4.82 7.90
N PRO A 209 19.20 -5.20 7.56
CA PRO A 209 19.59 -5.43 6.17
C PRO A 209 18.72 -6.49 5.48
N SER A 210 18.34 -7.55 6.19
CA SER A 210 17.48 -8.62 5.67
C SER A 210 16.09 -8.12 5.31
N TYR A 211 15.47 -7.27 6.14
CA TYR A 211 14.18 -6.66 5.81
C TYR A 211 14.27 -5.77 4.56
N LYS A 212 15.28 -4.90 4.50
CA LYS A 212 15.47 -4.01 3.36
C LYS A 212 15.70 -4.79 2.05
N GLN A 213 16.50 -5.85 2.10
CA GLN A 213 16.74 -6.73 0.96
C GLN A 213 15.46 -7.44 0.52
N ALA A 214 14.69 -8.00 1.44
CA ALA A 214 13.40 -8.63 1.15
C ALA A 214 12.42 -7.62 0.54
N ARG A 215 12.30 -6.42 1.12
CA ARG A 215 11.42 -5.35 0.59
C ARG A 215 11.80 -4.98 -0.85
N GLU A 216 13.08 -4.82 -1.15
CA GLU A 216 13.55 -4.51 -2.51
C GLU A 216 13.24 -5.65 -3.49
N ALA A 217 13.48 -6.90 -3.09
CA ALA A 217 13.16 -8.07 -3.91
C ALA A 217 11.66 -8.23 -4.18
N CYS A 218 10.81 -7.79 -3.24
CA CYS A 218 9.37 -8.01 -3.29
C CYS A 218 8.56 -6.79 -3.77
N LYS A 219 9.18 -5.62 -3.96
CA LYS A 219 8.47 -4.39 -4.33
C LYS A 219 7.62 -4.51 -5.60
N SER A 220 8.06 -5.32 -6.57
CA SER A 220 7.32 -5.55 -7.83
C SER A 220 6.01 -6.34 -7.65
N LYS A 221 5.76 -6.87 -6.45
CA LYS A 221 4.50 -7.54 -6.10
C LYS A 221 3.42 -6.57 -5.66
N LEU A 222 3.80 -5.36 -5.23
CA LEU A 222 2.87 -4.33 -4.84
C LEU A 222 2.43 -3.46 -6.02
N LEU A 223 1.14 -3.21 -6.10
CA LEU A 223 0.61 -2.16 -6.96
C LEU A 223 1.07 -0.79 -6.47
N ASP A 224 1.17 0.17 -7.39
CA ASP A 224 1.54 1.54 -7.06
C ASP A 224 0.61 2.12 -5.98
N GLY A 225 1.20 2.80 -5.02
CA GLY A 225 0.51 3.40 -3.88
C GLY A 225 0.34 2.49 -2.67
N LEU A 226 0.56 1.16 -2.80
CA LEU A 226 0.47 0.24 -1.67
C LEU A 226 1.78 0.13 -0.87
N ASP A 227 2.89 0.57 -1.41
CA ASP A 227 4.21 0.53 -0.77
C ASP A 227 4.32 1.39 0.50
N GLY A 228 3.49 2.40 0.64
CA GLY A 228 3.39 3.23 1.85
C GLY A 228 2.50 2.67 2.96
N MET A 229 1.80 1.58 2.68
CA MET A 229 0.87 0.92 3.61
C MET A 229 1.47 -0.31 4.30
N GLN A 230 2.68 -0.74 3.92
CA GLN A 230 3.34 -1.96 4.39
C GLN A 230 4.41 -1.68 5.46
#